data_12f58ee8e14101a46bbc5eb16330c82d
#
_entry.id   12f58ee8e14101a46bbc5eb16330c82d
#
_cell.length_a   1.000
_cell.length_b   1.000
_cell.length_c   1.000
_cell.angle_alpha   90.00
_cell.angle_beta   90.00
_cell.angle_gamma   90.00
#
_symmetry.space_group_name_H-M   'P 1'
#
loop_
_entity.id
_entity.type
_entity.pdbx_description
1 polymer ?
#
loop_
_entity_poly.entity_id
_entity_poly.type
_entity_poly.pdbx_seq_one_letter_code
_entity_poly.pdbx_strand_id
1 'polypeptide(L)'
;MLQRVYSQIRYCMPKADVIISTGAKQKDSILNQLGHAVTILEEPSRRNTFPAILLSAAYLIFEQQTSLDEPVVILPVDPYAEIEYFETLRQMAQVVEQGTFPLVLMGIAPSYPSEKYGYIVPASSVHADSPTQVRSFVEKPSASVAEELIANGALWNGGVFACRLSYLAQHLHKKLNCSSFLDVMTQYDQLESTSFDYAVVEHEACIGMLPYHGYWRDLGTWNTLTGEMKDASMGRAILGEGAENTFVVNELSTPIVALGTKNLIIAASPDGILVSDLGKSSYMKPYVEHLGDTPMFEERRWGEYRIVEHTRQDDAETITKQALIHCDKTISFEHGISHKKIWILTMGRANIEIDGVCHCACAGDSFQIAPFQKHSLHALTEVSLLSVEFMESD
;
A
#
# COMPACT_ATOMS: atom_id res chain seq x y z
N MET A 1 -8.97 -2.90 3.10
CA MET A 1 -9.19 -1.61 2.39
C MET A 1 -9.22 -1.80 0.88
N LEU A 2 -8.19 -2.35 0.23
CA LEU A 2 -8.08 -2.48 -1.23
C LEU A 2 -9.31 -3.12 -1.90
N GLN A 3 -9.77 -4.27 -1.40
CA GLN A 3 -10.98 -4.96 -1.93
C GLN A 3 -12.23 -4.07 -1.84
N ARG A 4 -12.38 -3.31 -0.75
CA ARG A 4 -13.51 -2.39 -0.56
C ARG A 4 -13.47 -1.25 -1.58
N VAL A 5 -12.33 -0.58 -1.72
CA VAL A 5 -12.14 0.51 -2.70
C VAL A 5 -12.38 0.00 -4.12
N TYR A 6 -11.80 -1.14 -4.48
CA TYR A 6 -12.01 -1.76 -5.79
C TYR A 6 -13.50 -2.07 -6.05
N SER A 7 -14.19 -2.67 -5.08
CA SER A 7 -15.62 -3.01 -5.23
C SER A 7 -16.49 -1.77 -5.42
N GLN A 8 -16.20 -0.68 -4.70
CA GLN A 8 -16.93 0.58 -4.83
C GLN A 8 -16.64 1.27 -6.17
N ILE A 9 -15.40 1.24 -6.65
CA ILE A 9 -15.07 1.73 -8.01
C ILE A 9 -15.88 0.94 -9.06
N ARG A 10 -15.87 -0.40 -8.98
CA ARG A 10 -16.61 -1.24 -9.93
C ARG A 10 -18.12 -1.02 -9.89
N TYR A 11 -18.64 -0.70 -8.72
CA TYR A 11 -20.07 -0.38 -8.56
C TYR A 11 -20.44 0.96 -9.23
N CYS A 12 -19.67 2.03 -8.96
CA CYS A 12 -19.96 3.37 -9.50
C CYS A 12 -19.52 3.54 -10.95
N MET A 13 -18.45 2.85 -11.36
CA MET A 13 -17.80 2.94 -12.67
C MET A 13 -17.49 1.55 -13.23
N PRO A 14 -18.51 0.76 -13.61
CA PRO A 14 -18.32 -0.66 -13.99
C PRO A 14 -17.46 -0.88 -15.23
N LYS A 15 -17.30 0.15 -16.06
CA LYS A 15 -16.49 0.11 -17.29
C LYS A 15 -15.08 0.69 -17.14
N ALA A 16 -14.76 1.29 -15.99
CA ALA A 16 -13.44 1.87 -15.77
C ALA A 16 -12.36 0.76 -15.74
N ASP A 17 -11.26 0.98 -16.43
CA ASP A 17 -10.07 0.16 -16.26
C ASP A 17 -9.36 0.59 -14.98
N VAL A 18 -8.96 -0.39 -14.17
CA VAL A 18 -8.30 -0.15 -12.89
C VAL A 18 -6.85 -0.61 -12.97
N ILE A 19 -5.94 0.32 -12.75
CA ILE A 19 -4.50 0.08 -12.68
C ILE A 19 -4.04 0.37 -11.27
N ILE A 20 -3.24 -0.52 -10.70
CA ILE A 20 -2.64 -0.36 -9.37
C ILE A 20 -1.12 -0.27 -9.54
N SER A 21 -0.55 0.90 -9.22
CA SER A 21 0.90 1.07 -9.10
C SER A 21 1.35 0.67 -7.70
N THR A 22 2.39 -0.14 -7.60
CA THR A 22 2.85 -0.70 -6.33
C THR A 22 4.31 -1.14 -6.39
N GLY A 23 4.95 -1.23 -5.22
CA GLY A 23 6.27 -1.85 -5.12
C GLY A 23 6.22 -3.39 -5.16
N ALA A 24 7.34 -4.02 -5.52
CA ALA A 24 7.47 -5.48 -5.67
C ALA A 24 6.96 -6.28 -4.48
N LYS A 25 7.20 -5.80 -3.25
CA LYS A 25 6.82 -6.51 -2.01
C LYS A 25 5.30 -6.64 -1.82
N GLN A 26 4.49 -5.74 -2.40
CA GLN A 26 3.04 -5.71 -2.21
C GLN A 26 2.26 -6.42 -3.33
N LYS A 27 2.93 -6.73 -4.46
CA LYS A 27 2.32 -7.31 -5.64
C LYS A 27 1.56 -8.61 -5.36
N ASP A 28 2.19 -9.52 -4.62
CA ASP A 28 1.58 -10.82 -4.31
C ASP A 28 0.34 -10.66 -3.41
N SER A 29 0.41 -9.77 -2.40
CA SER A 29 -0.74 -9.46 -1.54
C SER A 29 -1.91 -8.85 -2.33
N ILE A 30 -1.65 -7.95 -3.28
CA ILE A 30 -2.68 -7.39 -4.17
C ILE A 30 -3.31 -8.51 -5.03
N LEU A 31 -2.50 -9.39 -5.62
CA LEU A 31 -2.97 -10.52 -6.42
C LEU A 31 -3.79 -11.52 -5.59
N ASN A 32 -3.41 -11.74 -4.33
CA ASN A 32 -4.18 -12.60 -3.42
C ASN A 32 -5.56 -11.99 -3.10
N GLN A 33 -5.65 -10.66 -2.97
CA GLN A 33 -6.89 -9.96 -2.65
C GLN A 33 -7.82 -9.76 -3.85
N LEU A 34 -7.29 -9.45 -5.03
CA LEU A 34 -8.08 -9.05 -6.21
C LEU A 34 -7.97 -10.05 -7.39
N GLY A 35 -7.08 -11.02 -7.31
CA GLY A 35 -6.81 -11.93 -8.43
C GLY A 35 -6.24 -11.17 -9.64
N HIS A 36 -6.64 -11.61 -10.85
CA HIS A 36 -6.23 -10.99 -12.11
C HIS A 36 -7.26 -9.98 -12.65
N ALA A 37 -8.14 -9.46 -11.79
CA ALA A 37 -9.19 -8.53 -12.18
C ALA A 37 -8.67 -7.08 -12.40
N VAL A 38 -7.41 -6.82 -12.07
CA VAL A 38 -6.76 -5.52 -12.18
C VAL A 38 -5.40 -5.64 -12.86
N THR A 39 -4.97 -4.56 -13.51
CA THR A 39 -3.59 -4.43 -13.99
C THR A 39 -2.72 -3.93 -12.84
N ILE A 40 -1.61 -4.63 -12.58
CA ILE A 40 -0.64 -4.22 -11.56
C ILE A 40 0.62 -3.75 -12.25
N LEU A 41 1.03 -2.52 -11.96
CA LEU A 41 2.29 -1.95 -12.39
C LEU A 41 3.28 -1.96 -11.22
N GLU A 42 4.36 -2.67 -11.40
CA GLU A 42 5.43 -2.74 -10.42
C GLU A 42 6.41 -1.60 -10.63
N GLU A 43 6.55 -0.75 -9.62
CA GLU A 43 7.53 0.33 -9.63
C GLU A 43 8.95 -0.24 -9.49
N PRO A 44 9.90 0.16 -10.35
CA PRO A 44 11.29 -0.29 -10.25
C PRO A 44 11.94 0.06 -8.91
N SER A 45 11.58 1.22 -8.35
CA SER A 45 12.02 1.67 -7.02
C SER A 45 10.98 2.59 -6.40
N ARG A 46 11.03 2.75 -5.06
CA ARG A 46 10.08 3.62 -4.34
C ARG A 46 10.45 5.09 -4.51
N ARG A 47 9.62 5.87 -5.25
CA ARG A 47 9.89 7.28 -5.57
C ARG A 47 8.70 8.24 -5.33
N ASN A 48 7.79 7.88 -4.41
CA ASN A 48 6.62 8.69 -4.12
C ASN A 48 5.59 8.72 -5.27
N THR A 49 4.53 9.55 -5.18
CA THR A 49 3.35 9.46 -6.04
C THR A 49 3.54 10.01 -7.45
N PHE A 50 4.38 11.04 -7.66
CA PHE A 50 4.55 11.61 -8.99
C PHE A 50 5.16 10.64 -10.00
N PRO A 51 6.29 9.95 -9.72
CA PRO A 51 6.82 8.93 -10.61
C PRO A 51 5.87 7.76 -10.86
N ALA A 52 5.15 7.30 -9.83
CA ALA A 52 4.16 6.22 -9.95
C ALA A 52 3.01 6.58 -10.91
N ILE A 53 2.54 7.83 -10.86
CA ILE A 53 1.52 8.36 -11.77
C ILE A 53 2.07 8.44 -13.21
N LEU A 54 3.31 8.92 -13.40
CA LEU A 54 3.94 8.96 -14.72
C LEU A 54 4.17 7.57 -15.31
N LEU A 55 4.54 6.59 -14.49
CA LEU A 55 4.66 5.19 -14.90
C LEU A 55 3.31 4.63 -15.38
N SER A 56 2.24 4.92 -14.64
CA SER A 56 0.89 4.51 -15.01
C SER A 56 0.43 5.18 -16.31
N ALA A 57 0.72 6.46 -16.48
CA ALA A 57 0.44 7.18 -17.73
C ALA A 57 1.22 6.60 -18.93
N ALA A 58 2.50 6.29 -18.74
CA ALA A 58 3.32 5.65 -19.77
C ALA A 58 2.76 4.30 -20.19
N TYR A 59 2.32 3.47 -19.26
CA TYR A 59 1.67 2.19 -19.55
C TYR A 59 0.39 2.38 -20.37
N LEU A 60 -0.48 3.31 -19.98
CA LEU A 60 -1.69 3.64 -20.73
C LEU A 60 -1.37 4.10 -22.17
N ILE A 61 -0.34 4.92 -22.34
CA ILE A 61 0.04 5.48 -23.65
C ILE A 61 0.69 4.42 -24.54
N PHE A 62 1.72 3.73 -24.06
CA PHE A 62 2.58 2.91 -24.88
C PHE A 62 2.13 1.46 -24.99
N GLU A 63 1.58 0.86 -23.92
CA GLU A 63 1.16 -0.54 -23.90
C GLU A 63 -0.32 -0.70 -24.23
N GLN A 64 -1.18 0.12 -23.62
CA GLN A 64 -2.63 0.06 -23.83
C GLN A 64 -3.09 0.89 -25.03
N GLN A 65 -2.27 1.80 -25.54
CA GLN A 65 -2.60 2.71 -26.64
C GLN A 65 -3.90 3.49 -26.39
N THR A 66 -4.13 3.87 -25.11
CA THR A 66 -5.29 4.61 -24.68
C THR A 66 -5.31 5.99 -25.34
N SER A 67 -6.50 6.48 -25.69
CA SER A 67 -6.67 7.83 -26.24
C SER A 67 -6.12 8.88 -25.28
N LEU A 68 -5.38 9.85 -25.81
CA LEU A 68 -4.87 10.97 -25.02
C LEU A 68 -5.98 11.87 -24.44
N ASP A 69 -7.18 11.79 -24.99
CA ASP A 69 -8.36 12.50 -24.49
C ASP A 69 -9.09 11.78 -23.36
N GLU A 70 -8.72 10.52 -23.07
CA GLU A 70 -9.34 9.73 -22.01
C GLU A 70 -9.14 10.38 -20.63
N PRO A 71 -10.21 10.51 -19.81
CA PRO A 71 -10.07 10.98 -18.45
C PRO A 71 -9.42 9.92 -17.57
N VAL A 72 -8.43 10.33 -16.81
CA VAL A 72 -7.73 9.50 -15.81
C VAL A 72 -8.05 10.05 -14.43
N VAL A 73 -8.52 9.18 -13.54
CA VAL A 73 -8.74 9.51 -12.12
C VAL A 73 -7.72 8.77 -11.27
N ILE A 74 -7.01 9.49 -10.44
CA ILE A 74 -5.95 9.02 -9.56
C ILE A 74 -6.44 9.14 -8.13
N LEU A 75 -6.33 8.08 -7.36
CA LEU A 75 -6.76 8.06 -5.96
C LEU A 75 -5.89 7.14 -5.10
N PRO A 76 -5.73 7.43 -3.80
CA PRO A 76 -5.10 6.53 -2.85
C PRO A 76 -6.02 5.35 -2.51
N VAL A 77 -5.47 4.26 -1.97
CA VAL A 77 -6.21 3.02 -1.63
C VAL A 77 -6.57 2.90 -0.14
N ASP A 78 -6.10 3.83 0.68
CA ASP A 78 -6.22 3.82 2.13
C ASP A 78 -7.37 4.65 2.73
N PRO A 79 -8.11 5.53 2.00
CA PRO A 79 -9.20 6.24 2.63
C PRO A 79 -10.40 5.33 2.91
N TYR A 80 -10.99 5.52 4.08
CA TYR A 80 -12.32 5.02 4.42
C TYR A 80 -13.35 6.08 4.07
N ALA A 81 -14.17 5.82 3.06
CA ALA A 81 -15.17 6.74 2.55
C ALA A 81 -16.47 5.99 2.18
N GLU A 82 -17.57 6.73 2.11
CA GLU A 82 -18.88 6.23 1.69
C GLU A 82 -18.98 6.17 0.16
N ILE A 83 -20.10 5.62 -0.34
CA ILE A 83 -20.28 5.38 -1.79
C ILE A 83 -20.30 6.69 -2.59
N GLU A 84 -20.79 7.77 -2.01
CA GLU A 84 -20.87 9.10 -2.61
C GLU A 84 -19.49 9.68 -2.98
N TYR A 85 -18.45 9.26 -2.26
CA TYR A 85 -17.06 9.58 -2.63
C TYR A 85 -16.71 9.03 -4.02
N PHE A 86 -17.11 7.80 -4.31
CA PHE A 86 -16.86 7.15 -5.60
C PHE A 86 -17.77 7.70 -6.72
N GLU A 87 -18.96 8.18 -6.37
CA GLU A 87 -19.80 8.94 -7.30
C GLU A 87 -19.16 10.28 -7.66
N THR A 88 -18.51 10.94 -6.69
CA THR A 88 -17.75 12.18 -6.94
C THR A 88 -16.57 11.94 -7.88
N LEU A 89 -15.87 10.78 -7.79
CA LEU A 89 -14.82 10.42 -8.77
C LEU A 89 -15.38 10.37 -10.20
N ARG A 90 -16.56 9.79 -10.37
CA ARG A 90 -17.22 9.75 -11.68
C ARG A 90 -17.58 11.16 -12.19
N GLN A 91 -18.04 12.04 -11.30
CA GLN A 91 -18.30 13.44 -11.64
C GLN A 91 -17.02 14.18 -12.03
N MET A 92 -15.90 13.94 -11.34
CA MET A 92 -14.59 14.51 -11.70
C MET A 92 -14.17 14.12 -13.11
N ALA A 93 -14.34 12.85 -13.49
CA ALA A 93 -14.07 12.38 -14.85
C ALA A 93 -14.94 13.14 -15.88
N GLN A 94 -16.23 13.35 -15.60
CA GLN A 94 -17.11 14.10 -16.47
C GLN A 94 -16.70 15.58 -16.63
N VAL A 95 -16.23 16.23 -15.56
CA VAL A 95 -15.69 17.61 -15.63
C VAL A 95 -14.45 17.68 -16.51
N VAL A 96 -13.57 16.68 -16.43
CA VAL A 96 -12.39 16.55 -17.31
C VAL A 96 -12.78 16.35 -18.76
N GLU A 97 -13.82 15.52 -19.05
CA GLU A 97 -14.36 15.32 -20.40
C GLU A 97 -14.90 16.62 -21.00
N GLN A 98 -15.52 17.48 -20.19
CA GLN A 98 -16.01 18.81 -20.62
C GLN A 98 -14.87 19.78 -20.96
N GLY A 99 -13.64 19.52 -20.48
CA GLY A 99 -12.45 20.30 -20.81
C GLY A 99 -12.37 21.68 -20.13
N THR A 100 -13.17 21.92 -19.08
CA THR A 100 -13.19 23.19 -18.36
C THR A 100 -11.88 23.46 -17.60
N PHE A 101 -11.30 22.41 -17.02
CA PHE A 101 -10.05 22.46 -16.25
C PHE A 101 -9.09 21.36 -16.70
N PRO A 102 -7.78 21.64 -16.84
CA PRO A 102 -6.79 20.62 -17.16
C PRO A 102 -6.56 19.63 -16.01
N LEU A 103 -6.75 20.08 -14.78
CA LEU A 103 -6.63 19.31 -13.55
C LEU A 103 -7.80 19.61 -12.63
N VAL A 104 -8.41 18.56 -12.06
CA VAL A 104 -9.52 18.64 -11.11
C VAL A 104 -9.13 17.90 -9.82
N LEU A 105 -9.32 18.55 -8.67
CA LEU A 105 -9.11 18.00 -7.35
C LEU A 105 -10.43 17.64 -6.67
N MET A 106 -10.40 16.67 -5.74
CA MET A 106 -11.49 16.46 -4.79
C MET A 106 -11.19 17.25 -3.51
N GLY A 107 -12.06 18.18 -3.17
CA GLY A 107 -11.98 18.93 -1.92
C GLY A 107 -12.81 18.24 -0.84
N ILE A 108 -12.17 17.76 0.21
CA ILE A 108 -12.82 17.10 1.36
C ILE A 108 -13.15 18.13 2.42
N ALA A 109 -14.40 18.10 2.93
CA ALA A 109 -14.80 18.99 4.03
C ALA A 109 -13.97 18.72 5.29
N PRO A 110 -13.22 19.72 5.81
CA PRO A 110 -12.36 19.51 6.96
C PRO A 110 -13.20 19.40 8.25
N SER A 111 -12.83 18.44 9.11
CA SER A 111 -13.43 18.25 10.43
C SER A 111 -12.59 18.80 11.60
N TYR A 112 -11.31 19.11 11.33
CA TYR A 112 -10.37 19.71 12.29
C TYR A 112 -9.19 20.37 11.55
N PRO A 113 -8.42 21.26 12.19
CA PRO A 113 -7.20 21.83 11.58
C PRO A 113 -6.06 20.81 11.57
N SER A 114 -5.81 20.19 10.41
CA SER A 114 -4.76 19.19 10.23
C SER A 114 -3.50 19.81 9.64
N GLU A 115 -2.34 19.50 10.22
CA GLU A 115 -1.03 19.82 9.65
C GLU A 115 -0.52 18.77 8.64
N LYS A 116 -1.33 17.72 8.39
CA LYS A 116 -0.93 16.57 7.57
C LYS A 116 -1.44 16.61 6.14
N TYR A 117 -2.47 17.43 5.88
CA TYR A 117 -3.13 17.53 4.57
C TYR A 117 -2.80 18.84 3.88
N GLY A 118 -2.87 18.83 2.55
CA GLY A 118 -2.95 20.04 1.76
C GLY A 118 -4.33 20.68 1.86
N TYR A 119 -4.41 21.99 1.67
CA TYR A 119 -5.63 22.78 1.68
C TYR A 119 -5.88 23.43 0.33
N ILE A 120 -7.08 23.19 -0.20
CA ILE A 120 -7.58 23.77 -1.46
C ILE A 120 -8.42 24.99 -1.11
N VAL A 121 -7.97 26.17 -1.51
CA VAL A 121 -8.69 27.43 -1.28
C VAL A 121 -9.50 27.77 -2.52
N PRO A 122 -10.85 27.76 -2.46
CA PRO A 122 -11.68 28.08 -3.61
C PRO A 122 -11.64 29.57 -3.97
N ALA A 123 -11.80 29.87 -5.26
CA ALA A 123 -11.86 31.25 -5.76
C ALA A 123 -13.22 31.93 -5.50
N SER A 124 -14.26 31.14 -5.31
CA SER A 124 -15.63 31.58 -5.05
C SER A 124 -16.38 30.63 -4.12
N SER A 125 -17.62 30.92 -3.80
CA SER A 125 -18.49 30.01 -3.03
C SER A 125 -18.56 28.63 -3.69
N VAL A 126 -18.42 27.60 -2.87
CA VAL A 126 -18.42 26.21 -3.32
C VAL A 126 -19.86 25.69 -3.41
N HIS A 127 -20.18 25.03 -4.52
CA HIS A 127 -21.49 24.39 -4.76
C HIS A 127 -21.27 22.89 -4.96
N ALA A 128 -22.16 22.07 -4.40
CA ALA A 128 -22.00 20.62 -4.35
C ALA A 128 -21.83 19.94 -5.72
N ASP A 129 -22.55 20.44 -6.74
CA ASP A 129 -22.67 19.77 -8.04
C ASP A 129 -21.93 20.48 -9.18
N SER A 130 -21.10 21.48 -8.88
CA SER A 130 -20.39 22.24 -9.91
C SER A 130 -18.93 22.47 -9.56
N PRO A 131 -18.02 22.32 -10.54
CA PRO A 131 -16.61 22.56 -10.30
C PRO A 131 -16.38 24.05 -9.99
N THR A 132 -15.58 24.29 -8.97
CA THR A 132 -15.14 25.62 -8.55
C THR A 132 -13.65 25.77 -8.87
N GLN A 133 -13.26 26.93 -9.40
CA GLN A 133 -11.85 27.23 -9.63
C GLN A 133 -11.11 27.32 -8.29
N VAL A 134 -9.91 26.77 -8.22
CA VAL A 134 -9.00 26.89 -7.09
C VAL A 134 -8.26 28.22 -7.18
N ARG A 135 -8.26 28.98 -6.09
CA ARG A 135 -7.50 30.24 -5.96
C ARG A 135 -6.04 29.97 -5.56
N SER A 136 -5.84 29.08 -4.62
CA SER A 136 -4.51 28.71 -4.13
C SER A 136 -4.54 27.35 -3.46
N PHE A 137 -3.38 26.72 -3.41
CA PHE A 137 -3.14 25.45 -2.71
C PHE A 137 -2.06 25.67 -1.65
N VAL A 138 -2.22 25.08 -0.47
CA VAL A 138 -1.26 25.18 0.64
C VAL A 138 -1.01 23.78 1.19
N GLU A 139 0.18 23.24 0.98
CA GLU A 139 0.54 21.91 1.46
C GLU A 139 1.02 21.94 2.90
N LYS A 140 0.41 21.12 3.76
CA LYS A 140 0.80 20.88 5.16
C LYS A 140 1.11 22.15 5.97
N PRO A 141 0.15 23.07 6.11
CA PRO A 141 0.33 24.30 6.88
C PRO A 141 0.51 24.02 8.38
N SER A 142 0.96 25.01 9.14
CA SER A 142 0.88 24.94 10.60
C SER A 142 -0.57 24.96 11.09
N ALA A 143 -0.82 24.49 12.32
CA ALA A 143 -2.18 24.40 12.88
C ALA A 143 -2.92 25.74 12.84
N SER A 144 -2.25 26.87 13.17
CA SER A 144 -2.85 28.21 13.13
C SER A 144 -3.25 28.63 11.71
N VAL A 145 -2.41 28.34 10.71
CA VAL A 145 -2.72 28.62 9.30
C VAL A 145 -3.87 27.72 8.83
N ALA A 146 -3.89 26.46 9.25
CA ALA A 146 -4.96 25.53 8.94
C ALA A 146 -6.33 26.01 9.48
N GLU A 147 -6.37 26.54 10.71
CA GLU A 147 -7.58 27.16 11.30
C GLU A 147 -8.08 28.36 10.45
N GLU A 148 -7.18 29.25 10.05
CA GLU A 148 -7.53 30.38 9.18
C GLU A 148 -8.04 29.93 7.82
N LEU A 149 -7.40 28.93 7.21
CA LEU A 149 -7.82 28.37 5.92
C LEU A 149 -9.22 27.78 6.01
N ILE A 150 -9.53 27.01 7.05
CA ILE A 150 -10.86 26.43 7.29
C ILE A 150 -11.90 27.53 7.49
N ALA A 151 -11.60 28.53 8.30
CA ALA A 151 -12.51 29.66 8.53
C ALA A 151 -12.83 30.43 7.23
N ASN A 152 -11.91 30.41 6.26
CA ASN A 152 -12.08 30.98 4.92
C ASN A 152 -12.66 30.01 3.87
N GLY A 153 -13.18 28.85 4.28
CA GLY A 153 -13.84 27.88 3.42
C GLY A 153 -12.92 26.99 2.61
N ALA A 154 -11.66 26.84 3.00
CA ALA A 154 -10.76 25.88 2.38
C ALA A 154 -11.18 24.44 2.69
N LEU A 155 -10.92 23.54 1.74
CA LEU A 155 -11.17 22.11 1.85
C LEU A 155 -9.84 21.35 1.91
N TRP A 156 -9.81 20.17 2.52
CA TRP A 156 -8.64 19.31 2.46
C TRP A 156 -8.43 18.73 1.06
N ASN A 157 -7.19 18.60 0.66
CA ASN A 157 -6.80 17.76 -0.47
C ASN A 157 -6.74 16.29 -0.04
N GLY A 158 -7.62 15.47 -0.58
CA GLY A 158 -7.69 14.03 -0.32
C GLY A 158 -6.71 13.20 -1.15
N GLY A 159 -5.79 13.83 -1.89
CA GLY A 159 -4.88 13.13 -2.81
C GLY A 159 -5.58 12.52 -4.01
N VAL A 160 -6.74 13.08 -4.40
CA VAL A 160 -7.54 12.63 -5.53
C VAL A 160 -7.46 13.64 -6.66
N PHE A 161 -7.06 13.16 -7.83
CA PHE A 161 -6.82 13.99 -9.01
C PHE A 161 -7.55 13.41 -10.22
N ALA A 162 -8.08 14.28 -11.07
CA ALA A 162 -8.59 13.88 -12.39
C ALA A 162 -8.03 14.82 -13.46
N CYS A 163 -7.58 14.25 -14.57
CA CYS A 163 -7.08 14.98 -15.72
C CYS A 163 -7.21 14.13 -16.99
N ARG A 164 -7.02 14.72 -18.17
CA ARG A 164 -6.87 13.93 -19.40
C ARG A 164 -5.50 13.23 -19.43
N LEU A 165 -5.42 12.09 -20.09
CA LEU A 165 -4.15 11.38 -20.27
C LEU A 165 -3.11 12.27 -20.98
N SER A 166 -3.52 13.15 -21.90
CA SER A 166 -2.66 14.14 -22.57
C SER A 166 -1.96 15.09 -21.58
N TYR A 167 -2.60 15.42 -20.46
CA TYR A 167 -1.99 16.25 -19.41
C TYR A 167 -0.81 15.50 -18.75
N LEU A 168 -1.01 14.25 -18.39
CA LEU A 168 0.06 13.40 -17.84
C LEU A 168 1.16 13.12 -18.86
N ALA A 169 0.81 12.93 -20.15
CA ALA A 169 1.76 12.76 -21.24
C ALA A 169 2.70 13.96 -21.37
N GLN A 170 2.20 15.20 -21.22
CA GLN A 170 3.01 16.42 -21.23
C GLN A 170 4.02 16.43 -20.09
N HIS A 171 3.60 16.04 -18.87
CA HIS A 171 4.50 15.95 -17.71
C HIS A 171 5.55 14.84 -17.91
N LEU A 172 5.17 13.69 -18.46
CA LEU A 172 6.07 12.59 -18.77
C LEU A 172 7.17 13.04 -19.73
N HIS A 173 6.82 13.64 -20.87
CA HIS A 173 7.77 14.11 -21.87
C HIS A 173 8.64 15.32 -21.42
N LYS A 174 8.17 16.10 -20.45
CA LYS A 174 9.01 17.15 -19.83
C LYS A 174 10.10 16.56 -18.92
N LYS A 175 9.88 15.37 -18.35
CA LYS A 175 10.78 14.74 -17.38
C LYS A 175 11.70 13.69 -18.00
N LEU A 176 11.19 12.94 -18.99
CA LEU A 176 11.91 11.83 -19.63
C LEU A 176 11.86 11.96 -21.17
N ASN A 177 12.95 11.60 -21.81
CA ASN A 177 12.96 11.37 -23.25
C ASN A 177 12.61 9.90 -23.49
N CYS A 178 11.33 9.61 -23.73
CA CYS A 178 10.82 8.25 -23.86
C CYS A 178 9.92 8.11 -25.10
N SER A 179 10.03 6.97 -25.77
CA SER A 179 9.22 6.56 -26.92
C SER A 179 8.54 5.20 -26.72
N SER A 180 8.82 4.55 -25.58
CA SER A 180 8.27 3.26 -25.19
C SER A 180 8.11 3.16 -23.66
N PHE A 181 7.31 2.20 -23.21
CA PHE A 181 7.19 1.90 -21.78
C PHE A 181 8.51 1.43 -21.18
N LEU A 182 9.28 0.64 -21.94
CA LEU A 182 10.60 0.18 -21.51
C LEU A 182 11.59 1.33 -21.29
N ASP A 183 11.52 2.39 -22.10
CA ASP A 183 12.35 3.59 -21.88
C ASP A 183 12.03 4.22 -20.53
N VAL A 184 10.74 4.31 -20.16
CA VAL A 184 10.31 4.85 -18.86
C VAL A 184 10.78 3.97 -17.71
N MET A 185 10.62 2.66 -17.82
CA MET A 185 11.10 1.70 -16.81
C MET A 185 12.62 1.83 -16.59
N THR A 186 13.38 1.95 -17.65
CA THR A 186 14.85 2.05 -17.60
C THR A 186 15.32 3.37 -16.99
N GLN A 187 14.58 4.46 -17.25
CA GLN A 187 14.90 5.80 -16.79
C GLN A 187 14.18 6.18 -15.48
N TYR A 188 13.39 5.25 -14.90
CA TYR A 188 12.53 5.55 -13.76
C TYR A 188 13.29 6.15 -12.57
N ASP A 189 14.51 5.69 -12.32
CA ASP A 189 15.37 6.18 -11.25
C ASP A 189 15.92 7.60 -11.47
N GLN A 190 15.77 8.16 -12.66
CA GLN A 190 16.11 9.55 -12.94
C GLN A 190 14.98 10.53 -12.53
N LEU A 191 13.75 10.02 -12.33
CA LEU A 191 12.64 10.83 -11.85
C LEU A 191 12.90 11.26 -10.40
N GLU A 192 12.58 12.50 -10.09
CA GLU A 192 12.68 13.03 -8.73
C GLU A 192 11.69 12.33 -7.80
N SER A 193 12.15 11.93 -6.60
CA SER A 193 11.29 11.32 -5.58
C SER A 193 10.44 12.39 -4.89
N THR A 194 9.29 12.72 -5.48
CA THR A 194 8.39 13.78 -5.00
C THR A 194 6.93 13.38 -5.15
N SER A 195 6.04 14.03 -4.43
CA SER A 195 4.59 13.83 -4.59
C SER A 195 4.04 14.58 -5.80
N PHE A 196 2.90 14.16 -6.29
CA PHE A 196 2.17 14.85 -7.37
C PHE A 196 1.74 16.25 -6.93
N ASP A 197 1.43 16.41 -5.65
CA ASP A 197 1.05 17.71 -5.08
C ASP A 197 2.18 18.72 -5.23
N TYR A 198 3.39 18.40 -4.80
CA TYR A 198 4.55 19.28 -4.92
C TYR A 198 5.02 19.47 -6.37
N ALA A 199 5.01 18.38 -7.16
CA ALA A 199 5.54 18.44 -8.52
C ALA A 199 4.60 19.15 -9.51
N VAL A 200 3.30 19.13 -9.26
CA VAL A 200 2.27 19.56 -10.23
C VAL A 200 1.26 20.52 -9.59
N VAL A 201 0.57 20.11 -8.52
CA VAL A 201 -0.59 20.88 -8.00
C VAL A 201 -0.18 22.28 -7.53
N GLU A 202 0.93 22.43 -6.82
CA GLU A 202 1.41 23.73 -6.34
C GLU A 202 1.80 24.71 -7.46
N HIS A 203 2.06 24.19 -8.66
CA HIS A 203 2.55 24.98 -9.80
C HIS A 203 1.52 25.16 -10.91
N GLU A 204 0.37 24.49 -10.82
CA GLU A 204 -0.68 24.56 -11.83
C GLU A 204 -1.57 25.80 -11.60
N ALA A 205 -1.69 26.60 -12.64
CA ALA A 205 -2.43 27.88 -12.56
C ALA A 205 -3.95 27.70 -12.73
N CYS A 206 -4.38 26.65 -13.40
CA CYS A 206 -5.78 26.42 -13.74
C CYS A 206 -6.26 25.09 -13.17
N ILE A 207 -6.73 25.10 -11.94
CA ILE A 207 -7.24 23.93 -11.24
C ILE A 207 -8.70 24.09 -10.94
N GLY A 208 -9.50 23.05 -11.25
CA GLY A 208 -10.87 22.89 -10.78
C GLY A 208 -10.92 22.07 -9.51
N MET A 209 -11.97 22.23 -8.73
CA MET A 209 -12.24 21.42 -7.55
C MET A 209 -13.70 21.04 -7.51
N LEU A 210 -13.99 19.76 -7.17
CA LEU A 210 -15.32 19.30 -6.76
C LEU A 210 -15.31 19.03 -5.26
N PRO A 211 -16.30 19.55 -4.49
CA PRO A 211 -16.37 19.32 -3.06
C PRO A 211 -16.95 17.93 -2.75
N TYR A 212 -16.46 17.33 -1.68
CA TYR A 212 -17.06 16.16 -1.05
C TYR A 212 -17.34 16.45 0.44
N HIS A 213 -18.60 16.31 0.83
CA HIS A 213 -19.07 16.63 2.18
C HIS A 213 -19.45 15.40 3.01
N GLY A 214 -19.31 14.19 2.43
CA GLY A 214 -19.61 12.94 3.11
C GLY A 214 -18.51 12.50 4.08
N TYR A 215 -18.72 11.34 4.65
CA TYR A 215 -17.75 10.77 5.59
C TYR A 215 -16.47 10.32 4.88
N TRP A 216 -15.35 10.81 5.35
CA TRP A 216 -14.02 10.48 4.85
C TRP A 216 -13.00 10.44 5.98
N ARG A 217 -12.18 9.40 6.01
CA ARG A 217 -11.01 9.28 6.88
C ARG A 217 -9.85 8.62 6.18
N ASP A 218 -8.69 9.21 6.34
CA ASP A 218 -7.41 8.56 6.05
C ASP A 218 -7.07 7.62 7.21
N LEU A 219 -6.99 6.32 6.95
CA LEU A 219 -6.65 5.29 7.95
C LEU A 219 -5.14 5.00 8.02
N GLY A 220 -4.31 5.87 7.45
CA GLY A 220 -2.85 5.72 7.44
C GLY A 220 -2.16 5.86 8.80
N THR A 221 -2.91 6.12 9.89
CA THR A 221 -2.35 6.24 11.24
C THR A 221 -3.18 5.48 12.27
N TRP A 222 -2.54 4.99 13.34
CA TRP A 222 -3.21 4.20 14.37
C TRP A 222 -4.36 4.95 15.05
N ASN A 223 -4.22 6.24 15.33
CA ASN A 223 -5.27 7.04 15.95
C ASN A 223 -6.50 7.21 15.05
N THR A 224 -6.32 7.27 13.73
CA THR A 224 -7.46 7.31 12.82
C THR A 224 -8.10 5.93 12.65
N LEU A 225 -7.28 4.87 12.58
CA LEU A 225 -7.76 3.49 12.50
C LEU A 225 -8.57 3.09 13.73
N THR A 226 -8.08 3.39 14.93
CA THR A 226 -8.79 3.05 16.18
C THR A 226 -10.13 3.74 16.32
N GLY A 227 -10.28 4.94 15.74
CA GLY A 227 -11.55 5.65 15.68
C GLY A 227 -12.63 4.94 14.86
N GLU A 228 -12.25 4.02 13.96
CA GLU A 228 -13.15 3.23 13.12
C GLU A 228 -13.32 1.79 13.61
N MET A 229 -12.58 1.38 14.62
CA MET A 229 -12.71 0.04 15.20
C MET A 229 -14.04 -0.09 15.95
N LYS A 230 -14.80 -1.14 15.68
CA LYS A 230 -16.03 -1.46 16.41
C LYS A 230 -15.74 -1.93 17.83
N ASP A 231 -14.69 -2.72 17.97
CA ASP A 231 -14.24 -3.29 19.25
C ASP A 231 -12.87 -2.70 19.60
N ALA A 232 -12.64 -2.49 20.89
CA ALA A 232 -11.35 -1.94 21.38
C ALA A 232 -10.20 -2.94 21.23
N SER A 233 -10.46 -4.18 20.81
CA SER A 233 -9.42 -5.19 20.57
C SER A 233 -9.70 -6.04 19.35
N MET A 234 -8.64 -6.38 18.63
CA MET A 234 -8.60 -7.35 17.54
C MET A 234 -7.51 -8.39 17.81
N GLY A 235 -7.80 -9.67 17.53
CA GLY A 235 -6.90 -10.78 17.82
C GLY A 235 -6.98 -11.23 19.29
N ARG A 236 -5.94 -11.95 19.76
CA ARG A 236 -5.89 -12.50 21.13
C ARG A 236 -5.50 -11.41 22.14
N ALA A 237 -6.50 -10.69 22.65
CA ALA A 237 -6.28 -9.61 23.60
C ALA A 237 -7.32 -9.63 24.73
N ILE A 238 -6.90 -9.21 25.92
CA ILE A 238 -7.73 -9.01 27.11
C ILE A 238 -7.50 -7.59 27.61
N LEU A 239 -8.54 -6.78 27.56
CA LEU A 239 -8.57 -5.47 28.21
C LEU A 239 -9.21 -5.66 29.60
N GLY A 240 -8.39 -5.53 30.62
CA GLY A 240 -8.82 -5.75 32.00
C GLY A 240 -9.18 -4.46 32.75
N GLU A 241 -9.25 -4.54 34.06
CA GLU A 241 -9.66 -3.44 34.90
C GLU A 241 -8.78 -2.20 34.73
N GLY A 242 -9.40 -1.03 34.59
CA GLY A 242 -8.72 0.25 34.42
C GLY A 242 -8.15 0.52 33.02
N ALA A 243 -8.44 -0.32 32.04
CA ALA A 243 -8.11 -0.04 30.64
C ALA A 243 -9.13 0.95 30.04
N GLU A 244 -8.74 2.21 29.94
CA GLU A 244 -9.57 3.32 29.45
C GLU A 244 -9.02 3.83 28.12
N ASN A 245 -9.86 3.98 27.09
CA ASN A 245 -9.47 4.46 25.77
C ASN A 245 -8.18 3.78 25.25
N THR A 246 -8.10 2.45 25.48
CA THR A 246 -6.97 1.62 25.11
C THR A 246 -7.41 0.63 24.02
N PHE A 247 -6.64 0.57 22.96
CA PHE A 247 -6.91 -0.30 21.82
C PHE A 247 -5.77 -1.31 21.66
N VAL A 248 -6.12 -2.54 21.25
CA VAL A 248 -5.16 -3.60 20.98
C VAL A 248 -5.42 -4.20 19.62
N VAL A 249 -4.41 -4.20 18.74
CA VAL A 249 -4.42 -4.93 17.48
C VAL A 249 -3.32 -5.98 17.56
N ASN A 250 -3.69 -7.24 17.68
CA ASN A 250 -2.76 -8.35 17.88
C ASN A 250 -2.86 -9.38 16.75
N GLU A 251 -1.88 -9.40 15.87
CA GLU A 251 -1.74 -10.39 14.79
C GLU A 251 -0.96 -11.64 15.23
N LEU A 252 -0.39 -11.61 16.46
CA LEU A 252 0.37 -12.74 16.98
C LEU A 252 -0.53 -13.80 17.63
N SER A 253 -0.04 -15.03 17.69
CA SER A 253 -0.67 -16.10 18.46
C SER A 253 -0.53 -15.94 19.98
N THR A 254 0.44 -15.16 20.43
CA THR A 254 0.68 -14.84 21.84
C THR A 254 -0.37 -13.83 22.35
N PRO A 255 -1.06 -14.10 23.46
CA PRO A 255 -2.08 -13.19 23.96
C PRO A 255 -1.47 -11.91 24.55
N ILE A 256 -2.18 -10.79 24.41
CA ILE A 256 -1.86 -9.51 25.05
C ILE A 256 -2.87 -9.26 26.16
N VAL A 257 -2.39 -8.87 27.35
CA VAL A 257 -3.23 -8.45 28.46
C VAL A 257 -2.85 -7.01 28.84
N ALA A 258 -3.82 -6.11 28.80
CA ALA A 258 -3.66 -4.69 29.16
C ALA A 258 -4.50 -4.36 30.39
N LEU A 259 -3.86 -3.90 31.47
CA LEU A 259 -4.49 -3.54 32.75
C LEU A 259 -4.08 -2.12 33.15
N GLY A 260 -5.02 -1.31 33.62
CA GLY A 260 -4.75 0.02 34.14
C GLY A 260 -4.15 0.99 33.11
N THR A 261 -4.35 0.71 31.82
CA THR A 261 -3.80 1.47 30.69
C THR A 261 -4.76 2.59 30.28
N LYS A 262 -4.21 3.73 29.86
CA LYS A 262 -5.03 4.89 29.44
C LYS A 262 -4.48 5.49 28.16
N ASN A 263 -5.37 5.79 27.21
CA ASN A 263 -5.04 6.49 25.96
C ASN A 263 -3.95 5.80 25.12
N LEU A 264 -3.96 4.49 25.03
CA LEU A 264 -2.92 3.72 24.34
C LEU A 264 -3.43 2.98 23.11
N ILE A 265 -2.53 2.80 22.15
CA ILE A 265 -2.58 1.74 21.16
C ILE A 265 -1.44 0.74 21.42
N ILE A 266 -1.78 -0.54 21.44
CA ILE A 266 -0.85 -1.65 21.44
C ILE A 266 -1.07 -2.41 20.13
N ALA A 267 -0.12 -2.34 19.22
CA ALA A 267 -0.17 -3.07 17.97
C ALA A 267 0.98 -4.08 17.91
N ALA A 268 0.65 -5.34 17.75
CA ALA A 268 1.63 -6.42 17.70
C ALA A 268 1.49 -7.21 16.40
N SER A 269 2.58 -7.28 15.66
CA SER A 269 2.75 -8.05 14.43
C SER A 269 4.04 -8.86 14.49
N PRO A 270 4.28 -9.78 13.54
CA PRO A 270 5.58 -10.45 13.45
C PRO A 270 6.77 -9.49 13.33
N ASP A 271 6.58 -8.31 12.72
CA ASP A 271 7.64 -7.32 12.51
C ASP A 271 7.99 -6.52 13.77
N GLY A 272 7.11 -6.50 14.78
CA GLY A 272 7.36 -5.80 16.03
C GLY A 272 6.13 -5.47 16.85
N ILE A 273 6.36 -4.88 18.00
CA ILE A 273 5.31 -4.46 18.93
C ILE A 273 5.43 -2.95 19.17
N LEU A 274 4.35 -2.24 18.82
CA LEU A 274 4.18 -0.83 19.13
C LEU A 274 3.34 -0.67 20.39
N VAL A 275 3.84 0.11 21.34
CA VAL A 275 3.06 0.64 22.47
C VAL A 275 3.20 2.15 22.45
N SER A 276 2.10 2.86 22.20
CA SER A 276 2.12 4.32 22.03
C SER A 276 0.88 4.97 22.63
N ASP A 277 1.03 6.20 23.11
CA ASP A 277 -0.10 7.10 23.27
C ASP A 277 -0.82 7.28 21.93
N LEU A 278 -2.15 7.29 21.92
CA LEU A 278 -2.95 7.39 20.70
C LEU A 278 -2.59 8.61 19.86
N GLY A 279 -2.44 9.78 20.49
CA GLY A 279 -2.08 11.02 19.78
C GLY A 279 -0.65 11.02 19.25
N LYS A 280 0.27 10.32 19.93
CA LYS A 280 1.69 10.21 19.49
C LYS A 280 1.93 9.14 18.46
N SER A 281 1.04 8.17 18.30
CA SER A 281 1.20 7.06 17.34
C SER A 281 1.42 7.50 15.89
N SER A 282 0.94 8.69 15.53
CA SER A 282 1.14 9.27 14.20
C SER A 282 2.57 9.74 13.90
N TYR A 283 3.43 9.84 14.91
CA TYR A 283 4.81 10.32 14.80
C TYR A 283 5.84 9.19 14.93
N MET A 284 5.41 7.94 14.78
CA MET A 284 6.27 6.76 14.94
C MET A 284 7.31 6.58 13.83
N LYS A 285 7.06 7.11 12.63
CA LYS A 285 7.86 6.86 11.42
C LYS A 285 9.38 7.03 11.60
N PRO A 286 9.90 8.13 12.19
CA PRO A 286 11.34 8.30 12.38
C PRO A 286 11.99 7.24 13.28
N TYR A 287 11.21 6.62 14.17
CA TYR A 287 11.70 5.60 15.10
C TYR A 287 11.74 4.20 14.48
N VAL A 288 10.84 3.91 13.52
CA VAL A 288 10.73 2.57 12.92
C VAL A 288 11.52 2.43 11.61
N GLU A 289 11.86 3.53 10.95
CA GLU A 289 12.64 3.52 9.71
C GLU A 289 14.00 2.83 9.84
N HIS A 290 14.52 2.67 11.05
CA HIS A 290 15.84 2.08 11.32
C HIS A 290 15.76 0.68 11.97
N LEU A 291 14.56 0.11 12.13
CA LEU A 291 14.38 -1.16 12.86
C LEU A 291 14.70 -2.43 12.05
N GLY A 292 15.21 -2.27 10.84
CA GLY A 292 15.68 -3.36 10.01
C GLY A 292 14.86 -3.57 8.74
N ASP A 293 15.54 -4.15 7.73
CA ASP A 293 15.01 -4.26 6.37
C ASP A 293 14.37 -5.60 6.06
N THR A 294 14.48 -6.59 6.95
CA THR A 294 13.98 -7.95 6.70
C THR A 294 12.59 -8.11 7.29
N PRO A 295 11.54 -8.16 6.46
CA PRO A 295 10.19 -8.45 6.95
C PRO A 295 10.15 -9.80 7.68
N MET A 296 9.57 -9.82 8.88
CA MET A 296 9.42 -11.06 9.65
C MET A 296 8.24 -11.90 9.18
N PHE A 297 7.36 -11.32 8.36
CA PHE A 297 6.21 -11.99 7.74
C PHE A 297 6.02 -11.51 6.31
N GLU A 298 5.75 -12.43 5.38
CA GLU A 298 5.36 -12.10 4.00
C GLU A 298 4.29 -13.05 3.48
N GLU A 299 3.29 -12.46 2.82
CA GLU A 299 2.34 -13.19 1.98
C GLU A 299 2.90 -13.33 0.57
N ARG A 300 2.79 -14.54 0.00
CA ARG A 300 3.18 -14.89 -1.35
C ARG A 300 2.01 -15.55 -2.10
N ARG A 301 2.11 -15.68 -3.40
CA ARG A 301 1.08 -16.38 -4.20
C ARG A 301 0.96 -17.86 -3.90
N TRP A 302 1.97 -18.46 -3.32
CA TRP A 302 1.98 -19.86 -2.92
C TRP A 302 1.51 -20.08 -1.47
N GLY A 303 1.37 -19.02 -0.68
CA GLY A 303 1.03 -19.08 0.74
C GLY A 303 1.67 -17.94 1.50
N GLU A 304 2.21 -18.22 2.67
CA GLU A 304 2.84 -17.23 3.53
C GLU A 304 4.06 -17.81 4.25
N TYR A 305 4.96 -16.96 4.71
CA TYR A 305 6.00 -17.37 5.65
C TYR A 305 6.24 -16.33 6.71
N ARG A 306 6.72 -16.80 7.86
CA ARG A 306 7.20 -15.95 8.94
C ARG A 306 8.60 -16.40 9.37
N ILE A 307 9.44 -15.46 9.75
CA ILE A 307 10.71 -15.73 10.41
C ILE A 307 10.40 -16.01 11.87
N VAL A 308 10.77 -17.20 12.35
CA VAL A 308 10.56 -17.64 13.72
C VAL A 308 11.74 -17.26 14.58
N GLU A 309 12.95 -17.35 14.00
CA GLU A 309 14.19 -17.03 14.68
C GLU A 309 15.23 -16.54 13.67
N HIS A 310 15.96 -15.51 14.05
CA HIS A 310 17.05 -14.94 13.27
C HIS A 310 18.23 -14.69 14.22
N THR A 311 19.27 -15.48 14.10
CA THR A 311 20.45 -15.42 14.96
C THR A 311 21.66 -15.03 14.13
N ARG A 312 22.41 -14.05 14.61
CA ARG A 312 23.73 -13.67 14.08
C ARG A 312 24.78 -13.88 15.16
N GLN A 313 25.80 -14.65 14.88
CA GLN A 313 26.93 -14.86 15.74
C GLN A 313 28.19 -14.81 14.90
N ASP A 314 29.07 -13.85 15.19
CA ASP A 314 30.33 -13.62 14.47
C ASP A 314 30.10 -13.57 12.95
N ASP A 315 30.66 -14.53 12.21
CA ASP A 315 30.54 -14.65 10.75
C ASP A 315 29.43 -15.61 10.30
N ALA A 316 28.55 -16.05 11.20
CA ALA A 316 27.47 -17.00 10.90
C ALA A 316 26.08 -16.37 11.13
N GLU A 317 25.21 -16.57 10.19
CA GLU A 317 23.82 -16.15 10.27
C GLU A 317 22.89 -17.36 10.06
N THR A 318 21.94 -17.54 10.97
CA THR A 318 20.94 -18.60 10.86
C THR A 318 19.54 -18.00 10.87
N ILE A 319 18.76 -18.33 9.86
CA ILE A 319 17.35 -17.91 9.76
C ILE A 319 16.46 -19.14 9.77
N THR A 320 15.54 -19.20 10.73
CA THR A 320 14.47 -20.19 10.78
C THR A 320 13.18 -19.58 10.29
N LYS A 321 12.60 -20.11 9.20
CA LYS A 321 11.33 -19.68 8.60
C LYS A 321 10.30 -20.78 8.76
N GLN A 322 9.08 -20.39 9.12
CA GLN A 322 7.91 -21.27 9.00
C GLN A 322 7.07 -20.80 7.83
N ALA A 323 6.85 -21.66 6.85
CA ALA A 323 6.03 -21.39 5.69
C ALA A 323 4.74 -22.24 5.74
N LEU A 324 3.61 -21.62 5.35
CA LEU A 324 2.35 -22.30 5.06
C LEU A 324 2.13 -22.22 3.55
N ILE A 325 2.10 -23.38 2.88
CA ILE A 325 1.99 -23.50 1.44
C ILE A 325 0.62 -24.06 1.12
N HIS A 326 -0.19 -23.34 0.33
CA HIS A 326 -1.53 -23.77 -0.05
C HIS A 326 -1.48 -24.97 -0.98
N CYS A 327 -2.54 -25.79 -0.93
CA CYS A 327 -2.71 -26.94 -1.81
C CYS A 327 -2.55 -26.55 -3.28
N ASP A 328 -1.92 -27.41 -4.07
CA ASP A 328 -1.59 -27.23 -5.50
C ASP A 328 -0.66 -26.04 -5.82
N LYS A 329 0.03 -25.49 -4.81
CA LYS A 329 1.05 -24.46 -5.01
C LYS A 329 2.45 -25.05 -4.97
N THR A 330 3.36 -24.34 -5.65
CA THR A 330 4.77 -24.72 -5.77
C THR A 330 5.65 -23.57 -5.34
N ILE A 331 6.66 -23.87 -4.55
CA ILE A 331 7.84 -23.01 -4.33
C ILE A 331 9.02 -23.63 -5.06
N SER A 332 9.80 -22.81 -5.78
CA SER A 332 10.90 -23.29 -6.63
C SER A 332 12.13 -22.38 -6.51
N PHE A 333 13.30 -23.01 -6.49
CA PHE A 333 14.60 -22.36 -6.46
C PHE A 333 15.47 -22.95 -7.61
N GLU A 334 15.17 -22.53 -8.83
CA GLU A 334 15.74 -23.08 -10.07
C GLU A 334 17.27 -22.90 -10.19
N HIS A 335 17.81 -21.87 -9.55
CA HIS A 335 19.27 -21.62 -9.54
C HIS A 335 19.94 -22.03 -8.23
N GLY A 336 19.18 -22.67 -7.34
CA GLY A 336 19.62 -22.94 -5.97
C GLY A 336 19.78 -21.65 -5.14
N ILE A 337 20.34 -21.80 -3.97
CA ILE A 337 20.70 -20.71 -3.06
C ILE A 337 22.18 -20.87 -2.67
N SER A 338 22.85 -19.78 -2.33
CA SER A 338 24.30 -19.78 -2.02
C SER A 338 24.66 -20.45 -0.69
N HIS A 339 23.67 -20.80 0.14
CA HIS A 339 23.85 -21.33 1.48
C HIS A 339 23.15 -22.67 1.68
N LYS A 340 23.53 -23.39 2.75
CA LYS A 340 22.92 -24.65 3.15
C LYS A 340 21.53 -24.41 3.75
N LYS A 341 20.60 -25.33 3.46
CA LYS A 341 19.23 -25.27 3.96
C LYS A 341 18.78 -26.64 4.45
N ILE A 342 17.92 -26.66 5.47
CA ILE A 342 17.19 -27.85 5.91
C ILE A 342 15.72 -27.55 5.83
N TRP A 343 14.96 -28.41 5.15
CA TRP A 343 13.51 -28.41 5.15
C TRP A 343 12.96 -29.51 6.05
N ILE A 344 11.96 -29.20 6.85
CA ILE A 344 11.24 -30.16 7.69
C ILE A 344 9.74 -29.92 7.45
N LEU A 345 9.04 -30.96 6.96
CA LEU A 345 7.59 -30.89 6.87
C LEU A 345 7.00 -31.12 8.25
N THR A 346 6.24 -30.15 8.74
CA THR A 346 5.54 -30.26 10.03
C THR A 346 4.08 -30.63 9.89
N MET A 347 3.50 -30.41 8.69
CA MET A 347 2.11 -30.78 8.35
C MET A 347 1.98 -31.00 6.85
N GLY A 348 1.05 -31.86 6.44
CA GLY A 348 0.67 -32.05 5.04
C GLY A 348 1.50 -33.05 4.27
N ARG A 349 1.32 -33.06 2.94
CA ARG A 349 2.03 -33.93 1.98
C ARG A 349 2.46 -33.11 0.78
N ALA A 350 3.66 -33.38 0.28
CA ALA A 350 4.26 -32.67 -0.85
C ALA A 350 5.08 -33.61 -1.73
N ASN A 351 5.31 -33.20 -2.96
CA ASN A 351 6.40 -33.71 -3.78
C ASN A 351 7.57 -32.71 -3.67
N ILE A 352 8.73 -33.20 -3.24
CA ILE A 352 9.95 -32.41 -3.16
C ILE A 352 10.90 -32.92 -4.24
N GLU A 353 11.39 -32.00 -5.06
CA GLU A 353 12.38 -32.29 -6.09
C GLU A 353 13.71 -31.61 -5.72
N ILE A 354 14.79 -32.41 -5.73
CA ILE A 354 16.15 -31.94 -5.49
C ILE A 354 17.03 -32.46 -6.63
N ASP A 355 17.63 -31.57 -7.41
CA ASP A 355 18.46 -31.90 -8.58
C ASP A 355 17.79 -32.90 -9.56
N GLY A 356 16.48 -32.77 -9.77
CA GLY A 356 15.70 -33.62 -10.64
C GLY A 356 15.23 -34.96 -10.04
N VAL A 357 15.57 -35.21 -8.76
CA VAL A 357 15.09 -36.40 -8.04
C VAL A 357 13.85 -36.02 -7.23
N CYS A 358 12.74 -36.67 -7.51
CA CYS A 358 11.47 -36.43 -6.85
C CYS A 358 11.27 -37.36 -5.64
N HIS A 359 10.87 -36.77 -4.50
CA HIS A 359 10.60 -37.45 -3.24
C HIS A 359 9.14 -37.14 -2.82
N CYS A 360 8.34 -38.19 -2.55
CA CYS A 360 7.08 -38.00 -1.83
C CYS A 360 7.39 -37.75 -0.35
N ALA A 361 6.90 -36.65 0.19
CA ALA A 361 7.19 -36.21 1.56
C ALA A 361 5.88 -36.04 2.36
N CYS A 362 5.95 -36.33 3.64
CA CYS A 362 4.88 -36.13 4.61
C CYS A 362 5.39 -35.49 5.91
N ALA A 363 4.48 -35.17 6.80
CA ALA A 363 4.85 -34.61 8.11
C ALA A 363 5.85 -35.50 8.85
N GLY A 364 6.94 -34.92 9.33
CA GLY A 364 8.06 -35.59 9.97
C GLY A 364 9.28 -35.80 9.07
N ASP A 365 9.12 -35.73 7.75
CA ASP A 365 10.24 -35.89 6.82
C ASP A 365 11.12 -34.62 6.79
N SER A 366 12.43 -34.83 6.61
CA SER A 366 13.41 -33.77 6.52
C SER A 366 14.35 -33.94 5.32
N PHE A 367 14.73 -32.83 4.72
CA PHE A 367 15.58 -32.78 3.53
C PHE A 367 16.71 -31.78 3.75
N GLN A 368 17.94 -32.22 3.54
CA GLN A 368 19.10 -31.35 3.50
C GLN A 368 19.35 -30.91 2.06
N ILE A 369 19.49 -29.61 1.86
CA ILE A 369 19.73 -28.99 0.56
C ILE A 369 21.09 -28.30 0.64
N ALA A 370 22.03 -28.74 -0.17
CA ALA A 370 23.35 -28.15 -0.25
C ALA A 370 23.32 -26.81 -1.00
N PRO A 371 24.34 -25.95 -0.84
CA PRO A 371 24.48 -24.74 -1.64
C PRO A 371 24.36 -25.03 -3.14
N PHE A 372 23.65 -24.16 -3.84
CA PHE A 372 23.44 -24.21 -5.30
C PHE A 372 22.64 -25.40 -5.83
N GLN A 373 22.15 -26.30 -4.99
CA GLN A 373 21.23 -27.34 -5.43
C GLN A 373 19.89 -26.76 -5.88
N LYS A 374 19.43 -27.18 -7.06
CA LYS A 374 18.07 -26.87 -7.54
C LYS A 374 17.07 -27.64 -6.70
N HIS A 375 16.04 -26.95 -6.23
CA HIS A 375 15.03 -27.60 -5.42
C HIS A 375 13.67 -26.93 -5.56
N SER A 376 12.63 -27.74 -5.43
CA SER A 376 11.25 -27.29 -5.43
C SER A 376 10.39 -28.12 -4.47
N LEU A 377 9.26 -27.57 -4.04
CA LEU A 377 8.24 -28.28 -3.29
C LEU A 377 6.89 -27.97 -3.92
N HIS A 378 6.18 -29.01 -4.33
CA HIS A 378 4.80 -28.95 -4.79
C HIS A 378 3.88 -29.52 -3.72
N ALA A 379 2.98 -28.70 -3.18
CA ALA A 379 2.08 -29.06 -2.09
C ALA A 379 0.88 -29.88 -2.62
N LEU A 380 0.75 -31.14 -2.20
CA LEU A 380 -0.38 -32.01 -2.54
C LEU A 380 -1.59 -31.80 -1.62
N THR A 381 -1.36 -31.26 -0.43
CA THR A 381 -2.34 -30.77 0.53
C THR A 381 -1.85 -29.42 1.02
N GLU A 382 -2.53 -28.76 1.94
CA GLU A 382 -1.91 -27.66 2.67
C GLU A 382 -0.69 -28.19 3.44
N VAL A 383 0.46 -27.50 3.32
CA VAL A 383 1.76 -27.91 3.88
C VAL A 383 2.27 -26.85 4.82
N SER A 384 2.65 -27.24 6.04
CA SER A 384 3.48 -26.43 6.92
C SER A 384 4.93 -26.91 6.83
N LEU A 385 5.83 -26.00 6.47
CA LEU A 385 7.26 -26.23 6.26
C LEU A 385 8.07 -25.39 7.23
N LEU A 386 8.98 -26.02 7.96
CA LEU A 386 10.05 -25.32 8.67
C LEU A 386 11.31 -25.34 7.80
N SER A 387 11.85 -24.17 7.48
CA SER A 387 13.10 -23.99 6.74
C SER A 387 14.16 -23.37 7.65
N VAL A 388 15.30 -24.05 7.82
CA VAL A 388 16.46 -23.51 8.53
C VAL A 388 17.57 -23.25 7.51
N GLU A 389 17.97 -21.99 7.40
CA GLU A 389 18.96 -21.49 6.44
C GLU A 389 20.21 -21.08 7.18
N PHE A 390 21.39 -21.60 6.73
CA PHE A 390 22.70 -21.36 7.35
C PHE A 390 23.55 -20.56 6.38
N MET A 391 23.74 -19.28 6.67
CA MET A 391 24.56 -18.36 5.88
C MET A 391 25.89 -18.12 6.59
N GLU A 392 26.98 -18.26 5.86
CA GLU A 392 28.32 -17.85 6.30
C GLU A 392 28.53 -16.44 5.73
N SER A 393 29.02 -15.51 6.54
CA SER A 393 29.46 -14.21 6.05
C SER A 393 30.75 -14.38 5.26
N ASP A 394 30.79 -13.87 4.04
CA ASP A 394 31.97 -13.85 3.19
C ASP A 394 33.11 -12.98 3.79
#